data_c312910a5aacb72397c7c1d9a4c412ba
#
_entry.id   c312910a5aacb72397c7c1d9a4c412ba
#
_cell.length_a   1.000
_cell.length_b   1.000
_cell.length_c   1.000
_cell.angle_alpha   90.00
_cell.angle_beta   90.00
_cell.angle_gamma   90.00
#
_symmetry.space_group_name_H-M   'P 1'
#
loop_
_entity.id
_entity.type
_entity.pdbx_description
1 polymer ?
#
loop_
_entity_poly.entity_id
_entity_poly.type
_entity_poly.pdbx_seq_one_letter_code
_entity_poly.pdbx_strand_id
1 'polypeptide(L)'
;MDIKNFANLWINSWNSHNLEDILSHYADDIEITTPMIKTFTSGEDTLKGKEAVREYWGRALEKVPDLHFELYDVTYGINSVALYYQSIMNKKAIEVMFFNDEGKVKRMHAFYTD
;
A
#
# COMPACT_ATOMS: atom_id res chain seq x y z
N MET A 1 6.68 4.46 -17.34
CA MET A 1 7.03 3.74 -16.08
C MET A 1 6.95 2.26 -16.33
N ASP A 2 7.94 1.52 -15.85
CA ASP A 2 7.90 0.06 -15.86
C ASP A 2 7.06 -0.42 -14.67
N ILE A 3 5.83 -0.82 -14.93
CA ILE A 3 4.89 -1.19 -13.87
C ILE A 3 5.26 -2.50 -13.17
N LYS A 4 5.88 -3.44 -13.89
CA LYS A 4 6.33 -4.70 -13.27
C LYS A 4 7.47 -4.44 -12.30
N ASN A 5 8.41 -3.57 -12.68
CA ASN A 5 9.49 -3.19 -11.80
C ASN A 5 8.96 -2.46 -10.56
N PHE A 6 8.03 -1.52 -10.74
CA PHE A 6 7.40 -0.83 -9.62
C PHE A 6 6.72 -1.83 -8.67
N ALA A 7 5.92 -2.75 -9.21
CA ALA A 7 5.20 -3.74 -8.42
C ALA A 7 6.14 -4.62 -7.62
N ASN A 8 7.23 -5.08 -8.24
CA ASN A 8 8.21 -5.92 -7.55
C ASN A 8 8.93 -5.16 -6.44
N LEU A 9 9.31 -3.91 -6.68
CA LEU A 9 9.92 -3.06 -5.64
C LEU A 9 8.96 -2.82 -4.49
N TRP A 10 7.68 -2.57 -4.78
CA TRP A 10 6.65 -2.36 -3.78
C TRP A 10 6.46 -3.59 -2.90
N ILE A 11 6.31 -4.77 -3.52
CA ILE A 11 6.18 -6.05 -2.80
C ILE A 11 7.42 -6.31 -1.94
N ASN A 12 8.61 -6.10 -2.50
CA ASN A 12 9.85 -6.33 -1.77
C ASN A 12 9.99 -5.39 -0.57
N SER A 13 9.58 -4.13 -0.72
CA SER A 13 9.60 -3.17 0.39
C SER A 13 8.72 -3.64 1.54
N TRP A 14 7.47 -4.05 1.25
CA TRP A 14 6.57 -4.56 2.27
C TRP A 14 7.11 -5.82 2.94
N ASN A 15 7.64 -6.76 2.15
CA ASN A 15 8.15 -8.03 2.67
C ASN A 15 9.44 -7.86 3.48
N SER A 16 10.18 -6.78 3.26
CA SER A 16 11.36 -6.44 4.07
C SER A 16 10.99 -5.91 5.45
N HIS A 17 9.75 -5.47 5.64
CA HIS A 17 9.25 -4.80 6.86
C HIS A 17 9.98 -3.49 7.14
N ASN A 18 10.67 -2.92 6.16
CA ASN A 18 11.36 -1.64 6.31
C ASN A 18 10.39 -0.50 5.98
N LEU A 19 9.89 0.15 7.02
CA LEU A 19 8.87 1.19 6.88
C LEU A 19 9.32 2.35 5.99
N GLU A 20 10.58 2.76 6.08
CA GLU A 20 11.08 3.87 5.26
C GLU A 20 11.16 3.48 3.78
N ASP A 21 11.53 2.23 3.47
CA ASP A 21 11.50 1.73 2.09
C ASP A 21 10.08 1.73 1.54
N ILE A 22 9.12 1.28 2.34
CA ILE A 22 7.70 1.30 1.95
C ILE A 22 7.28 2.73 1.64
N LEU A 23 7.54 3.66 2.55
CA LEU A 23 7.13 5.06 2.41
C LEU A 23 7.84 5.78 1.26
N SER A 24 9.00 5.29 0.82
CA SER A 24 9.74 5.90 -0.28
C SER A 24 8.97 5.91 -1.60
N HIS A 25 7.97 5.06 -1.76
CA HIS A 25 7.13 5.03 -2.96
C HIS A 25 6.03 6.08 -2.97
N TYR A 26 5.81 6.78 -1.85
CA TYR A 26 4.64 7.63 -1.62
C TYR A 26 5.00 9.09 -1.51
N ALA A 27 4.08 9.94 -1.99
CA ALA A 27 4.22 11.40 -1.88
C ALA A 27 3.98 11.86 -0.44
N ASP A 28 4.50 13.03 -0.08
CA ASP A 28 4.29 13.58 1.25
C ASP A 28 2.82 13.87 1.56
N ASP A 29 2.03 14.20 0.54
CA ASP A 29 0.59 14.48 0.65
C ASP A 29 -0.28 13.26 0.31
N ILE A 30 0.25 12.08 0.46
CA ILE A 30 -0.47 10.81 0.18
C ILE A 30 -1.81 10.75 0.92
N GLU A 31 -2.83 10.24 0.22
CA GLU A 31 -4.10 9.86 0.82
C GLU A 31 -4.32 8.38 0.60
N ILE A 32 -4.56 7.64 1.67
CA ILE A 32 -4.89 6.22 1.57
C ILE A 32 -6.30 5.96 2.08
N THR A 33 -7.03 5.11 1.36
CA THR A 33 -8.37 4.68 1.73
C THR A 33 -8.39 3.15 1.72
N THR A 34 -8.63 2.56 2.87
CA THR A 34 -8.63 1.10 3.00
C THR A 34 -9.47 0.68 4.20
N PRO A 35 -10.27 -0.40 4.06
CA PRO A 35 -11.02 -0.92 5.20
C PRO A 35 -10.12 -1.44 6.33
N MET A 36 -8.84 -1.70 6.06
CA MET A 36 -7.90 -2.20 7.06
C MET A 36 -7.53 -1.15 8.12
N ILE A 37 -7.71 0.14 7.83
CA ILE A 37 -7.46 1.19 8.83
C ILE A 37 -8.25 0.91 10.10
N LYS A 38 -9.53 0.54 9.97
CA LYS A 38 -10.41 0.25 11.11
C LYS A 38 -10.02 -1.02 11.89
N THR A 39 -9.23 -1.89 11.27
CA THR A 39 -8.71 -3.08 11.96
C THR A 39 -7.65 -2.71 13.00
N PHE A 40 -6.85 -1.69 12.72
CA PHE A 40 -5.71 -1.31 13.55
C PHE A 40 -5.92 0.00 14.32
N THR A 41 -6.89 0.82 13.90
CA THR A 41 -7.23 2.10 14.54
C THR A 41 -8.74 2.23 14.65
N SER A 42 -9.23 3.28 15.31
CA SER A 42 -10.66 3.55 15.43
C SER A 42 -11.07 4.72 14.56
N GLY A 43 -12.22 4.60 13.92
CA GLY A 43 -13.00 5.73 13.42
C GLY A 43 -12.89 6.07 11.95
N GLU A 44 -11.75 6.03 11.30
CA GLU A 44 -11.61 6.53 9.94
C GLU A 44 -11.28 5.42 8.94
N ASP A 45 -11.63 5.63 7.66
CA ASP A 45 -11.27 4.73 6.57
C ASP A 45 -10.34 5.42 5.54
N THR A 46 -9.99 6.68 5.77
CA THR A 46 -9.04 7.44 4.96
C THR A 46 -8.05 8.16 5.87
N LEU A 47 -6.76 8.09 5.51
CA LEU A 47 -5.70 8.84 6.18
C LEU A 47 -5.03 9.76 5.16
N LYS A 48 -4.63 10.94 5.59
CA LYS A 48 -3.98 11.95 4.77
C LYS A 48 -2.63 12.34 5.35
N GLY A 49 -1.63 12.41 4.48
CA GLY A 49 -0.28 12.82 4.84
C GLY A 49 0.62 11.66 5.23
N LYS A 50 1.89 11.78 4.87
CA LYS A 50 2.87 10.69 5.08
C LYS A 50 3.05 10.34 6.55
N GLU A 51 2.97 11.33 7.46
CA GLU A 51 3.16 11.06 8.89
C GLU A 51 2.04 10.22 9.48
N ALA A 52 0.78 10.50 9.12
CA ALA A 52 -0.35 9.68 9.57
C ALA A 52 -0.26 8.25 9.03
N VAL A 53 0.15 8.12 7.77
CA VAL A 53 0.34 6.82 7.12
C VAL A 53 1.51 6.07 7.75
N ARG A 54 2.60 6.77 8.08
CA ARG A 54 3.76 6.19 8.77
C ARG A 54 3.35 5.55 10.09
N GLU A 55 2.58 6.26 10.89
CA GLU A 55 2.11 5.74 12.17
C GLU A 55 1.24 4.51 11.99
N TYR A 56 0.29 4.56 11.05
CA TYR A 56 -0.61 3.45 10.78
C TYR A 56 0.15 2.20 10.30
N TRP A 57 1.03 2.34 9.29
CA TRP A 57 1.77 1.20 8.77
C TRP A 57 2.80 0.66 9.78
N GLY A 58 3.39 1.55 10.58
CA GLY A 58 4.28 1.13 11.66
C GLY A 58 3.57 0.20 12.64
N ARG A 59 2.35 0.57 13.03
CA ARG A 59 1.53 -0.28 13.90
C ARG A 59 1.14 -1.58 13.24
N ALA A 60 0.78 -1.53 11.96
CA ALA A 60 0.41 -2.74 11.22
C ALA A 60 1.57 -3.72 11.13
N LEU A 61 2.78 -3.25 10.87
CA LEU A 61 3.98 -4.09 10.83
C LEU A 61 4.29 -4.72 12.19
N GLU A 62 4.06 -3.99 13.29
CA GLU A 62 4.23 -4.54 14.63
C GLU A 62 3.20 -5.61 14.96
N LYS A 63 1.95 -5.40 14.53
CA LYS A 63 0.85 -6.33 14.83
C LYS A 63 0.86 -7.57 13.94
N VAL A 64 1.50 -7.50 12.79
CA VAL A 64 1.59 -8.61 11.84
C VAL A 64 3.06 -8.87 11.53
N PRO A 65 3.82 -9.42 12.50
CA PRO A 65 5.26 -9.60 12.35
C PRO A 65 5.64 -10.60 11.26
N ASP A 66 4.70 -11.42 10.82
CA ASP A 66 4.90 -12.41 9.75
C ASP A 66 4.30 -11.93 8.42
N LEU A 67 3.99 -10.63 8.29
CA LEU A 67 3.45 -10.06 7.05
C LEU A 67 4.31 -10.47 5.86
N HIS A 68 3.66 -11.02 4.85
CA HIS A 68 4.30 -11.40 3.59
C HIS A 68 3.26 -11.30 2.48
N PHE A 69 3.55 -10.46 1.48
CA PHE A 69 2.70 -10.30 0.31
C PHE A 69 3.23 -11.12 -0.85
N GLU A 70 2.31 -11.66 -1.66
CA GLU A 70 2.65 -12.38 -2.88
C GLU A 70 1.90 -11.73 -4.04
N LEU A 71 2.64 -11.22 -5.03
CA LEU A 71 2.04 -10.58 -6.20
C LEU A 71 1.49 -11.62 -7.16
N TYR A 72 0.23 -11.45 -7.57
CA TYR A 72 -0.38 -12.28 -8.60
C TYR A 72 -0.31 -11.62 -9.96
N ASP A 73 -0.63 -10.31 -10.04
CA ASP A 73 -0.64 -9.60 -11.31
C ASP A 73 -0.59 -8.09 -11.08
N VAL A 74 -0.22 -7.36 -12.11
CA VAL A 74 -0.23 -5.90 -12.10
C VAL A 74 -0.78 -5.38 -13.42
N THR A 75 -1.66 -4.39 -13.35
CA THR A 75 -2.25 -3.72 -14.51
C THR A 75 -1.97 -2.23 -14.41
N TYR A 76 -2.14 -1.52 -15.53
CA TYR A 76 -1.89 -0.08 -15.55
C TYR A 76 -3.08 0.68 -16.12
N GLY A 77 -3.23 1.92 -15.68
CA GLY A 77 -4.18 2.88 -16.20
C GLY A 77 -3.48 4.22 -16.45
N ILE A 78 -4.26 5.29 -16.55
CA ILE A 78 -3.69 6.63 -16.76
C ILE A 78 -3.04 7.09 -15.44
N ASN A 79 -1.72 7.24 -15.47
CA ASN A 79 -0.91 7.63 -14.30
C ASN A 79 -1.24 6.79 -13.05
N SER A 80 -1.51 5.51 -13.26
CA SER A 80 -2.00 4.65 -12.18
C SER A 80 -1.67 3.19 -12.45
N VAL A 81 -1.71 2.38 -11.38
CA VAL A 81 -1.56 0.93 -11.44
C VAL A 81 -2.58 0.30 -10.52
N ALA A 82 -2.92 -0.94 -10.81
CA ALA A 82 -3.71 -1.78 -9.91
C ALA A 82 -2.92 -3.08 -9.70
N LEU A 83 -2.58 -3.38 -8.45
CA LEU A 83 -1.88 -4.59 -8.07
C LEU A 83 -2.88 -5.58 -7.48
N TYR A 84 -2.79 -6.82 -7.94
CA TYR A 84 -3.56 -7.94 -7.38
C TYR A 84 -2.58 -8.85 -6.65
N TYR A 85 -2.81 -9.04 -5.34
CA TYR A 85 -1.83 -9.72 -4.51
C TYR A 85 -2.47 -10.43 -3.32
N GLN A 86 -1.73 -11.37 -2.73
CA GLN A 86 -2.07 -12.00 -1.46
C GLN A 86 -1.63 -11.07 -0.34
N SER A 87 -2.59 -10.65 0.49
CA SER A 87 -2.35 -9.73 1.60
C SER A 87 -2.37 -10.47 2.94
N ILE A 88 -2.47 -9.71 4.04
CA ILE A 88 -2.54 -10.25 5.40
C ILE A 88 -3.89 -10.96 5.62
N MET A 89 -3.98 -11.76 6.69
CA MET A 89 -5.20 -12.45 7.10
C MET A 89 -5.75 -13.39 6.02
N ASN A 90 -4.86 -13.94 5.19
CA ASN A 90 -5.20 -14.83 4.09
C ASN A 90 -6.21 -14.21 3.10
N LYS A 91 -6.20 -12.90 2.97
CA LYS A 91 -7.08 -12.18 2.05
C LYS A 91 -6.35 -11.85 0.76
N LYS A 92 -7.06 -11.90 -0.35
CA LYS A 92 -6.57 -11.34 -1.61
C LYS A 92 -6.96 -9.87 -1.66
N ALA A 93 -6.09 -9.05 -2.24
CA ALA A 93 -6.31 -7.62 -2.31
C ALA A 93 -6.05 -7.08 -3.71
N ILE A 94 -6.76 -6.00 -4.02
CA ILE A 94 -6.45 -5.16 -5.17
C ILE A 94 -6.10 -3.79 -4.61
N GLU A 95 -4.95 -3.27 -5.00
CA GLU A 95 -4.52 -1.94 -4.57
C GLU A 95 -4.34 -1.06 -5.78
N VAL A 96 -5.12 0.02 -5.82
CA VAL A 96 -5.09 1.00 -6.91
C VAL A 96 -4.29 2.20 -6.44
N MET A 97 -3.26 2.57 -7.20
CA MET A 97 -2.35 3.65 -6.85
C MET A 97 -2.28 4.66 -7.99
N PHE A 98 -2.42 5.93 -7.64
CA PHE A 98 -2.32 7.05 -8.58
C PHE A 98 -1.03 7.82 -8.33
N PHE A 99 -0.27 8.11 -9.38
CA PHE A 99 1.03 8.76 -9.29
C PHE A 99 0.94 10.25 -9.54
N ASN A 100 1.81 11.01 -8.87
CA ASN A 100 2.03 12.41 -9.17
C ASN A 100 3.09 12.55 -10.30
N ASP A 101 3.42 13.80 -10.65
CA ASP A 101 4.39 14.08 -11.73
C ASP A 101 5.80 13.60 -11.41
N GLU A 102 6.10 13.34 -10.14
CA GLU A 102 7.41 12.83 -9.72
C GLU A 102 7.46 11.31 -9.64
N GLY A 103 6.38 10.63 -10.04
CA GLY A 103 6.30 9.16 -9.99
C GLY A 103 6.04 8.60 -8.59
N LYS A 104 5.61 9.43 -7.64
CA LYS A 104 5.25 9.00 -6.30
C LYS A 104 3.75 8.76 -6.21
N VAL A 105 3.35 7.81 -5.38
CA VAL A 105 1.93 7.53 -5.16
C VAL A 105 1.32 8.66 -4.34
N LYS A 106 0.34 9.35 -4.92
CA LYS A 106 -0.36 10.46 -4.25
C LYS A 106 -1.71 10.06 -3.67
N ARG A 107 -2.29 8.96 -4.14
CA ARG A 107 -3.57 8.45 -3.65
C ARG A 107 -3.61 6.94 -3.85
N MET A 108 -4.16 6.24 -2.87
CA MET A 108 -4.28 4.79 -2.92
C MET A 108 -5.62 4.36 -2.36
N HIS A 109 -6.24 3.40 -3.03
CA HIS A 109 -7.42 2.69 -2.55
C HIS A 109 -7.14 1.20 -2.55
N ALA A 110 -7.47 0.54 -1.44
CA ALA A 110 -7.29 -0.90 -1.30
C ALA A 110 -8.64 -1.61 -1.15
N PHE A 111 -8.74 -2.77 -1.78
CA PHE A 111 -9.93 -3.61 -1.78
C PHE A 111 -9.52 -5.02 -1.35
N TYR A 112 -10.36 -5.67 -0.55
CA TYR A 112 -10.03 -6.99 0.00
C TYR A 112 -11.17 -7.98 -0.22
N THR A 113 -10.80 -9.27 -0.37
CA THR A 113 -11.78 -10.35 -0.32
C THR A 113 -12.24 -10.56 1.13
N ASP A 114 -13.38 -11.19 1.29
CA ASP A 114 -13.88 -11.54 2.62
C ASP A 114 -13.03 -12.61 3.31
#